data_8dea138282b470959cad351bef975b06
#
_entry.id   8dea138282b470959cad351bef975b06
#
_cell.length_a   1.000
_cell.length_b   1.000
_cell.length_c   1.000
_cell.angle_alpha   90.00
_cell.angle_beta   90.00
_cell.angle_gamma   90.00
#
_symmetry.space_group_name_H-M   'P 1'
#
loop_
_entity.id
_entity.type
_entity.pdbx_description
1 polymer ?
#
loop_
_entity_poly.entity_id
_entity_poly.type
_entity_poly.pdbx_seq_one_letter_code
_entity_poly.pdbx_strand_id
1 'polypeptide(L)'
;EKAALAAPDAAHRVELLGDFHERMAELSGNEVLAQIVRDLVSRSSLISLMYQRASFAPHSLEEHEALVKAIAARDEERAVRLMEEHLLHVEQSLAFDRPVPSHDIAQALA
;
A
#
# COMPACT_ATOMS: atom_id res chain seq x y z
N GLU A 1 -0.78 -10.96 4.90
CA GLU A 1 -1.58 -10.24 3.86
C GLU A 1 -3.04 -10.65 3.79
N LYS A 2 -3.33 -11.94 3.87
CA LYS A 2 -4.72 -12.40 3.90
C LYS A 2 -5.50 -11.80 5.08
N ALA A 3 -4.81 -11.47 6.16
CA ALA A 3 -5.41 -10.78 7.29
C ALA A 3 -5.95 -9.39 6.91
N ALA A 4 -5.38 -8.75 5.89
CA ALA A 4 -5.85 -7.44 5.42
C ALA A 4 -7.28 -7.51 4.87
N LEU A 5 -7.62 -8.60 4.16
CA LEU A 5 -8.97 -8.80 3.61
C LEU A 5 -9.99 -9.10 4.70
N ALA A 6 -9.56 -9.72 5.79
CA ALA A 6 -10.40 -10.04 6.94
C ALA A 6 -10.48 -8.91 7.96
N ALA A 7 -9.70 -7.85 7.79
CA ALA A 7 -9.66 -6.74 8.74
C ALA A 7 -11.01 -6.02 8.81
N PRO A 8 -11.50 -5.69 10.02
CA PRO A 8 -12.82 -5.11 10.19
C PRO A 8 -12.94 -3.65 9.73
N ASP A 9 -11.85 -2.93 9.65
CA ASP A 9 -11.85 -1.51 9.27
C ASP A 9 -10.77 -1.17 8.24
N ALA A 10 -10.96 -0.03 7.58
CA ALA A 10 -10.08 0.43 6.50
C ALA A 10 -8.68 0.78 6.99
N ALA A 11 -8.56 1.36 8.20
CA ALA A 11 -7.27 1.75 8.75
C ALA A 11 -6.38 0.53 8.96
N HIS A 12 -6.94 -0.53 9.52
CA HIS A 12 -6.21 -1.77 9.75
C HIS A 12 -5.81 -2.46 8.45
N ARG A 13 -6.71 -2.44 7.43
CA ARG A 13 -6.37 -2.97 6.10
C ARG A 13 -5.21 -2.21 5.46
N VAL A 14 -5.24 -0.89 5.50
CA VAL A 14 -4.17 -0.05 4.95
C VAL A 14 -2.85 -0.35 5.63
N GLU A 15 -2.85 -0.48 6.95
CA GLU A 15 -1.66 -0.84 7.72
C GLU A 15 -1.08 -2.18 7.29
N LEU A 16 -1.90 -3.22 7.20
CA LEU A 16 -1.45 -4.55 6.84
C LEU A 16 -0.93 -4.63 5.41
N LEU A 17 -1.54 -3.92 4.48
CA LEU A 17 -1.07 -3.88 3.10
C LEU A 17 0.24 -3.08 2.97
N GLY A 18 0.41 -2.03 3.78
CA GLY A 18 1.65 -1.26 3.83
C GLY A 18 2.81 -2.07 4.40
N ASP A 19 2.55 -2.90 5.40
CA ASP A 19 3.54 -3.77 6.03
C ASP A 19 4.25 -4.69 5.03
N PHE A 20 3.57 -5.10 3.97
CA PHE A 20 4.18 -5.90 2.91
C PHE A 20 5.39 -5.20 2.31
N HIS A 21 5.27 -3.93 1.99
CA HIS A 21 6.35 -3.15 1.37
C HIS A 21 7.52 -2.94 2.34
N GLU A 22 7.22 -2.69 3.60
CA GLU A 22 8.25 -2.54 4.63
C GLU A 22 9.04 -3.83 4.83
N ARG A 23 8.34 -4.96 4.93
CA ARG A 23 8.96 -6.28 5.08
C ARG A 23 9.85 -6.60 3.89
N MET A 24 9.36 -6.35 2.68
CA MET A 24 10.13 -6.61 1.47
C MET A 24 11.42 -5.79 1.44
N ALA A 25 11.34 -4.51 1.83
CA ALA A 25 12.51 -3.64 1.90
C ALA A 25 13.51 -4.11 2.97
N GLU A 26 13.02 -4.54 4.14
CA GLU A 26 13.86 -5.10 5.20
C GLU A 26 14.61 -6.35 4.73
N LEU A 27 13.92 -7.24 4.01
CA LEU A 27 14.50 -8.49 3.50
C LEU A 27 15.59 -8.26 2.44
N SER A 28 15.63 -7.07 1.82
CA SER A 28 16.70 -6.71 0.87
C SER A 28 18.06 -6.56 1.55
N GLY A 29 18.09 -6.38 2.86
CA GLY A 29 19.32 -6.12 3.61
C GLY A 29 19.83 -4.70 3.50
N ASN A 30 19.12 -3.82 2.78
CA ASN A 30 19.49 -2.42 2.62
C ASN A 30 18.72 -1.57 3.63
N GLU A 31 19.38 -1.19 4.72
CA GLU A 31 18.74 -0.42 5.81
C GLU A 31 18.31 0.97 5.39
N VAL A 32 19.05 1.61 4.48
CA VAL A 32 18.69 2.93 3.97
C VAL A 32 17.38 2.83 3.18
N LEU A 33 17.29 1.84 2.29
CA LEU A 33 16.07 1.58 1.54
C LEU A 33 14.89 1.28 2.47
N ALA A 34 15.09 0.43 3.47
CA ALA A 34 14.05 0.09 4.42
C ALA A 34 13.53 1.31 5.17
N GLN A 35 14.42 2.24 5.55
CA GLN A 35 14.02 3.47 6.23
C GLN A 35 13.21 4.38 5.32
N ILE A 36 13.63 4.53 4.06
CA ILE A 36 12.92 5.33 3.06
C ILE A 36 11.53 4.75 2.82
N VAL A 37 11.43 3.43 2.64
CA VAL A 37 10.14 2.77 2.41
C VAL A 37 9.23 2.95 3.62
N ARG A 38 9.72 2.79 4.83
CA ARG A 38 8.94 3.02 6.05
C ARG A 38 8.34 4.43 6.09
N ASP A 39 9.16 5.43 5.79
CA ASP A 39 8.71 6.82 5.73
C ASP A 39 7.62 7.02 4.68
N LEU A 40 7.83 6.51 3.48
CA LEU A 40 6.87 6.64 2.39
C LEU A 40 5.57 5.90 2.69
N VAL A 41 5.63 4.71 3.25
CA VAL A 41 4.43 3.94 3.64
C VAL A 41 3.64 4.67 4.70
N SER A 42 4.31 5.23 5.72
CA SER A 42 3.64 5.99 6.77
C SER A 42 2.88 7.20 6.21
N ARG A 43 3.49 7.90 5.27
CA ARG A 43 2.86 9.07 4.64
C ARG A 43 1.73 8.69 3.70
N SER A 44 1.94 7.67 2.87
CA SER A 44 0.94 7.24 1.90
C SER A 44 -0.22 6.48 2.52
N SER A 45 -0.03 5.88 3.69
CA SER A 45 -1.11 5.20 4.41
C SER A 45 -2.25 6.13 4.77
N LEU A 46 -1.94 7.36 5.18
CA LEU A 46 -2.98 8.34 5.47
C LEU A 46 -3.76 8.71 4.20
N ILE A 47 -3.06 8.90 3.10
CA ILE A 47 -3.69 9.21 1.81
C ILE A 47 -4.58 8.04 1.37
N SER A 48 -4.08 6.81 1.49
CA SER A 48 -4.84 5.61 1.16
C SER A 48 -6.10 5.47 2.01
N LEU A 49 -6.00 5.75 3.29
CA LEU A 49 -7.14 5.72 4.20
C LEU A 49 -8.23 6.70 3.78
N MET A 50 -7.84 7.89 3.34
CA MET A 50 -8.77 8.96 2.99
C MET A 50 -9.37 8.80 1.60
N TYR A 51 -8.61 8.30 0.64
CA TYR A 51 -8.98 8.35 -0.77
C TYR A 51 -9.12 7.01 -1.46
N GLN A 52 -8.47 5.93 -0.94
CA GLN A 52 -8.46 4.65 -1.63
C GLN A 52 -9.84 4.01 -1.66
N ARG A 53 -10.20 3.47 -2.81
CA ARG A 53 -11.45 2.73 -2.97
C ARG A 53 -11.33 1.37 -2.29
N ALA A 54 -12.39 0.97 -1.58
CA ALA A 54 -12.42 -0.28 -0.84
C ALA A 54 -12.23 -1.52 -1.74
N SER A 55 -12.67 -1.43 -3.00
CA SER A 55 -12.52 -2.51 -3.98
C SER A 55 -11.07 -2.80 -4.38
N PHE A 56 -10.14 -1.92 -4.04
CA PHE A 56 -8.74 -2.10 -4.41
C PHE A 56 -8.03 -3.17 -3.58
N ALA A 57 -8.43 -3.40 -2.34
CA ALA A 57 -7.71 -4.32 -1.45
C ALA A 57 -7.49 -5.73 -2.02
N PRO A 58 -8.50 -6.40 -2.63
CA PRO A 58 -8.27 -7.71 -3.27
C PRO A 58 -7.27 -7.66 -4.41
N HIS A 59 -7.32 -6.61 -5.23
CA HIS A 59 -6.38 -6.43 -6.34
C HIS A 59 -4.96 -6.21 -5.83
N SER A 60 -4.82 -5.45 -4.75
CA SER A 60 -3.51 -5.21 -4.12
C SER A 60 -2.90 -6.52 -3.64
N LEU A 61 -3.69 -7.39 -3.01
CA LEU A 61 -3.22 -8.69 -2.56
C LEU A 61 -2.74 -9.56 -3.73
N GLU A 62 -3.50 -9.61 -4.82
CA GLU A 62 -3.12 -10.35 -6.02
C GLU A 62 -1.80 -9.84 -6.60
N GLU A 63 -1.64 -8.53 -6.65
CA GLU A 63 -0.41 -7.90 -7.16
C GLU A 63 0.79 -8.21 -6.27
N HIS A 64 0.60 -8.19 -4.95
CA HIS A 64 1.64 -8.57 -4.00
C HIS A 64 2.04 -10.04 -4.16
N GLU A 65 1.09 -10.93 -4.35
CA GLU A 65 1.36 -12.35 -4.58
C GLU A 65 2.17 -12.57 -5.86
N ALA A 66 1.83 -11.86 -6.93
CA ALA A 66 2.56 -11.93 -8.20
C ALA A 66 4.01 -11.45 -8.04
N LEU A 67 4.21 -10.38 -7.27
CA LEU A 67 5.55 -9.87 -6.95
C LEU A 67 6.39 -10.91 -6.21
N VAL A 68 5.82 -11.55 -5.19
CA VAL A 68 6.52 -12.58 -4.42
C VAL A 68 6.94 -13.73 -5.32
N LYS A 69 6.07 -14.15 -6.24
CA LYS A 69 6.38 -15.23 -7.19
C LYS A 69 7.52 -14.84 -8.12
N ALA A 70 7.53 -13.61 -8.62
CA ALA A 70 8.60 -13.12 -9.49
C ALA A 70 9.95 -13.06 -8.75
N ILE A 71 9.93 -12.61 -7.52
CA ILE A 71 11.14 -12.54 -6.67
C ILE A 71 11.64 -13.96 -6.37
N ALA A 72 10.75 -14.89 -6.03
CA ALA A 72 11.12 -16.27 -5.75
C ALA A 72 11.72 -16.96 -6.99
N ALA A 73 11.24 -16.60 -8.18
CA ALA A 73 11.77 -17.10 -9.46
C ALA A 73 13.04 -16.37 -9.88
N ARG A 74 13.49 -15.37 -9.13
CA ARG A 74 14.63 -14.52 -9.46
C ARG A 74 14.48 -13.82 -10.82
N ASP A 75 13.26 -13.52 -11.19
CA ASP A 75 12.93 -12.79 -12.42
C ASP A 75 12.90 -11.29 -12.11
N GLU A 76 14.08 -10.68 -12.15
CA GLU A 76 14.26 -9.28 -11.79
C GLU A 76 13.45 -8.33 -12.67
N GLU A 77 13.49 -8.53 -13.99
CA GLU A 77 12.76 -7.67 -14.93
C GLU A 77 11.26 -7.71 -14.68
N ARG A 78 10.73 -8.91 -14.44
CA ARG A 78 9.31 -9.09 -14.14
C ARG A 78 8.94 -8.44 -12.80
N ALA A 79 9.77 -8.62 -11.78
CA ALA A 79 9.53 -8.04 -10.47
C ALA A 79 9.48 -6.52 -10.52
N VAL A 80 10.41 -5.90 -11.23
CA VAL A 80 10.45 -4.44 -11.40
C VAL A 80 9.19 -3.94 -12.14
N ARG A 81 8.84 -4.60 -13.24
CA ARG A 81 7.64 -4.24 -13.99
C ARG A 81 6.36 -4.37 -13.17
N LEU A 82 6.25 -5.47 -12.42
CA LEU A 82 5.08 -5.70 -11.56
C LEU A 82 4.98 -4.66 -10.44
N MET A 83 6.11 -4.25 -9.89
CA MET A 83 6.12 -3.19 -8.87
C MET A 83 5.70 -1.85 -9.46
N GLU A 84 6.20 -1.50 -10.63
CA GLU A 84 5.81 -0.25 -11.31
C GLU A 84 4.31 -0.22 -11.62
N GLU A 85 3.78 -1.33 -12.15
CA GLU A 85 2.36 -1.46 -12.42
C GLU A 85 1.52 -1.38 -11.14
N HIS A 86 1.99 -2.04 -10.07
CA HIS A 86 1.31 -2.02 -8.78
C HIS A 86 1.21 -0.59 -8.23
N LEU A 87 2.31 0.14 -8.24
CA LEU A 87 2.32 1.52 -7.75
C LEU A 87 1.43 2.43 -8.58
N LEU A 88 1.38 2.22 -9.89
CA LEU A 88 0.46 2.95 -10.77
C LEU A 88 -1.00 2.64 -10.42
N HIS A 89 -1.31 1.37 -10.16
CA HIS A 89 -2.66 0.97 -9.78
C HIS A 89 -3.05 1.55 -8.41
N VAL A 90 -2.11 1.61 -7.47
CA VAL A 90 -2.34 2.27 -6.18
C VAL A 90 -2.71 3.73 -6.41
N GLU A 91 -1.95 4.44 -7.21
CA GLU A 91 -2.25 5.84 -7.54
C GLU A 91 -3.62 5.99 -8.17
N GLN A 92 -3.94 5.16 -9.15
CA GLN A 92 -5.24 5.18 -9.84
C GLN A 92 -6.40 4.79 -8.91
N SER A 93 -6.13 4.05 -7.85
CA SER A 93 -7.16 3.65 -6.88
C SER A 93 -7.61 4.79 -5.98
N LEU A 94 -6.89 5.88 -5.97
CA LEU A 94 -7.18 7.02 -5.12
C LEU A 94 -8.27 7.88 -5.76
N ALA A 95 -9.38 8.09 -5.05
CA ALA A 95 -10.52 8.85 -5.52
C ALA A 95 -10.44 10.30 -5.03
N PHE A 96 -9.53 11.08 -5.61
CA PHE A 96 -9.33 12.48 -5.22
C PHE A 96 -10.53 13.38 -5.49
N ASP A 97 -11.49 12.92 -6.30
CA ASP A 97 -12.74 13.60 -6.59
C ASP A 97 -13.75 13.48 -5.44
N ARG A 98 -13.50 12.58 -4.47
CA ARG A 98 -14.37 12.44 -3.31
C ARG A 98 -14.13 13.56 -2.31
N PRO A 99 -15.21 14.02 -1.62
CA PRO A 99 -15.00 14.93 -0.50
C PRO A 99 -14.09 14.30 0.54
N VAL A 100 -13.05 15.02 0.91
CA VAL A 100 -12.15 14.59 1.98
C VAL A 100 -12.88 14.79 3.30
N PRO A 101 -12.80 13.84 4.26
CA PRO A 101 -13.37 14.05 5.59
C PRO A 101 -12.63 15.10 6.40
N SER A 102 -11.84 15.96 5.73
CA SER A 102 -11.11 17.05 6.35
C SER A 102 -12.00 18.08 7.04
N HIS A 103 -13.23 18.24 6.58
CA HIS A 103 -14.20 19.10 7.24
C HIS A 103 -14.50 18.61 8.66
N ASP A 104 -14.45 17.28 8.87
CA ASP A 104 -14.64 16.70 10.20
C ASP A 104 -13.47 17.06 11.11
N ILE A 105 -12.26 17.10 10.58
CA ILE A 105 -11.07 17.52 11.30
C ILE A 105 -11.19 19.00 11.67
N ALA A 106 -11.61 19.83 10.72
CA ALA A 106 -11.81 21.24 10.95
C ALA A 106 -12.86 21.49 12.04
N GLN A 107 -13.96 20.76 12.01
CA GLN A 107 -15.01 20.84 13.03
C GLN A 107 -14.50 20.37 14.40
N ALA A 108 -13.71 19.29 14.42
CA ALA A 108 -13.13 18.77 15.66
C ALA A 108 -12.13 19.74 16.28
N LEU A 109 -11.45 20.55 15.47
CA LEU A 109 -10.47 21.54 15.93
C LEU A 109 -11.09 22.91 16.22
N ALA A 110 -12.28 23.14 15.75
CA ALA A 110 -13.02 24.37 16.00
C ALA A 110 -13.65 24.37 17.37
#